data_821ba5d4291f6ae5e8c63b33b2e35ace
#
_entry.id   821ba5d4291f6ae5e8c63b33b2e35ace
#
_cell.length_a   1.000
_cell.length_b   1.000
_cell.length_c   1.000
_cell.angle_alpha   90.00
_cell.angle_beta   90.00
_cell.angle_gamma   90.00
#
_symmetry.space_group_name_H-M   'P 1'
#
loop_
_entity.id
_entity.type
_entity.pdbx_description
1 polymer ?
#
loop_
_entity_poly.entity_id
_entity_poly.type
_entity_poly.pdbx_seq_one_letter_code
_entity_poly.pdbx_strand_id
1 'polypeptide(L)'
;MQLDAILERRVLRVGTTGDYRPFSALDKGTGEYSGFDIDMARALAKALGVSIAFAPTTWSGLAQGLAEGDFDIAMGGVSVTLDRQKIGFFSAPYLRDGKTPIARCSDQEKFQTLTAIDRPGVKVIANPGGTNERFDRARLHAADIVVYPDNLTIFDQLASGRADLMITDASETRFQAKLHPGVLCAIHPDQPFDFAEKAYWMVPDPALKAFVDQWLHLMKEDGEFDALFAKWFR
;
A
#
# COMPACT_ATOMS: atom_id res chain seq x y z
N MET A 1 -1.34 6.09 -28.00
CA MET A 1 -1.23 6.41 -26.56
C MET A 1 -1.67 5.19 -25.74
N GLN A 2 -1.29 5.07 -24.48
CA GLN A 2 -1.67 3.87 -23.67
C GLN A 2 -3.19 3.83 -23.40
N LEU A 3 -3.81 4.98 -23.21
CA LEU A 3 -5.26 5.04 -23.08
C LEU A 3 -5.97 4.44 -24.29
N ASP A 4 -5.55 4.80 -25.52
CA ASP A 4 -6.12 4.21 -26.76
C ASP A 4 -5.93 2.69 -26.80
N ALA A 5 -4.74 2.23 -26.46
CA ALA A 5 -4.42 0.79 -26.43
C ALA A 5 -5.30 0.02 -25.42
N ILE A 6 -5.63 0.62 -24.27
CA ILE A 6 -6.57 0.05 -23.28
C ILE A 6 -7.98 -0.04 -23.88
N LEU A 7 -8.45 1.03 -24.50
CA LEU A 7 -9.79 1.09 -25.10
C LEU A 7 -9.93 0.12 -26.28
N GLU A 8 -8.93 0.03 -27.16
CA GLU A 8 -8.89 -0.90 -28.30
C GLU A 8 -8.85 -2.36 -27.85
N ARG A 9 -8.01 -2.67 -26.86
CA ARG A 9 -7.86 -4.01 -26.28
C ARG A 9 -9.08 -4.40 -25.42
N ARG A 10 -9.86 -3.42 -24.95
CA ARG A 10 -11.01 -3.56 -24.05
C ARG A 10 -10.67 -4.22 -22.71
N VAL A 11 -9.44 -4.06 -22.24
CA VAL A 11 -8.95 -4.61 -20.97
C VAL A 11 -8.04 -3.62 -20.29
N LEU A 12 -8.31 -3.29 -19.02
CA LEU A 12 -7.41 -2.60 -18.12
C LEU A 12 -6.58 -3.64 -17.36
N ARG A 13 -5.26 -3.62 -17.51
CA ARG A 13 -4.34 -4.47 -16.74
C ARG A 13 -3.88 -3.72 -15.49
N VAL A 14 -4.15 -4.30 -14.33
CA VAL A 14 -3.86 -3.68 -13.02
C VAL A 14 -2.82 -4.51 -12.28
N GLY A 15 -1.64 -3.94 -12.09
CA GLY A 15 -0.59 -4.51 -11.24
C GLY A 15 -0.94 -4.36 -9.76
N THR A 16 -0.93 -5.46 -9.01
CA THR A 16 -1.18 -5.45 -7.57
C THR A 16 -0.42 -6.56 -6.87
N THR A 17 0.05 -6.30 -5.66
CA THR A 17 0.82 -7.28 -4.88
C THR A 17 -0.10 -8.29 -4.17
N GLY A 18 -1.33 -7.89 -3.86
CA GLY A 18 -2.29 -8.77 -3.17
C GLY A 18 -1.90 -9.15 -1.74
N ASP A 19 -1.00 -8.39 -1.12
CA ASP A 19 -0.46 -8.67 0.21
C ASP A 19 -0.52 -7.48 1.18
N TYR A 20 -1.29 -6.43 0.83
CA TYR A 20 -1.30 -5.16 1.58
C TYR A 20 -2.72 -4.73 1.95
N ARG A 21 -3.28 -5.31 3.03
CA ARG A 21 -4.58 -4.93 3.57
C ARG A 21 -4.52 -3.53 4.22
N PRO A 22 -5.58 -2.72 4.10
CA PRO A 22 -6.88 -2.98 3.45
C PRO A 22 -6.90 -2.64 1.95
N PHE A 23 -5.77 -2.28 1.32
CA PHE A 23 -5.71 -1.85 -0.09
C PHE A 23 -5.87 -3.02 -1.06
N SER A 24 -5.11 -4.08 -0.88
CA SER A 24 -5.18 -5.28 -1.71
C SER A 24 -4.85 -6.55 -0.92
N ALA A 25 -5.62 -7.60 -1.13
CA ALA A 25 -5.38 -8.92 -0.59
C ALA A 25 -5.78 -9.98 -1.62
N LEU A 26 -4.91 -10.96 -1.83
CA LEU A 26 -5.20 -12.14 -2.64
C LEU A 26 -5.60 -13.30 -1.73
N ASP A 27 -6.78 -13.84 -1.96
CA ASP A 27 -7.16 -15.13 -1.38
C ASP A 27 -6.48 -16.23 -2.21
N LYS A 28 -5.51 -16.92 -1.62
CA LYS A 28 -4.74 -17.97 -2.27
C LYS A 28 -5.59 -19.22 -2.58
N GLY A 29 -6.71 -19.41 -1.88
CA GLY A 29 -7.60 -20.55 -2.06
C GLY A 29 -8.55 -20.37 -3.26
N THR A 30 -9.06 -19.16 -3.45
CA THR A 30 -10.00 -18.82 -4.54
C THR A 30 -9.32 -18.13 -5.72
N GLY A 31 -8.15 -17.52 -5.52
CA GLY A 31 -7.49 -16.67 -6.51
C GLY A 31 -8.12 -15.27 -6.63
N GLU A 32 -9.03 -14.90 -5.74
CA GLU A 32 -9.74 -13.63 -5.81
C GLU A 32 -9.00 -12.51 -5.09
N TYR A 33 -8.96 -11.34 -5.73
CA TYR A 33 -8.46 -10.11 -5.12
C TYR A 33 -9.60 -9.34 -4.43
N SER A 34 -9.31 -8.78 -3.27
CA SER A 34 -10.19 -7.91 -2.49
C SER A 34 -9.40 -6.74 -1.88
N GLY A 35 -10.09 -5.66 -1.52
CA GLY A 35 -9.48 -4.49 -0.91
C GLY A 35 -9.98 -3.18 -1.52
N PHE A 36 -9.65 -2.08 -0.87
CA PHE A 36 -10.05 -0.74 -1.30
C PHE A 36 -9.61 -0.43 -2.74
N ASP A 37 -8.32 -0.60 -3.03
CA ASP A 37 -7.78 -0.32 -4.36
C ASP A 37 -8.23 -1.35 -5.41
N ILE A 38 -8.62 -2.54 -5.00
CA ILE A 38 -9.23 -3.53 -5.90
C ILE A 38 -10.65 -3.10 -6.31
N ASP A 39 -11.45 -2.58 -5.38
CA ASP A 39 -12.77 -2.04 -5.70
C ASP A 39 -12.65 -0.76 -6.54
N MET A 40 -11.69 0.12 -6.24
CA MET A 40 -11.37 1.30 -7.06
C MET A 40 -10.90 0.91 -8.47
N ALA A 41 -10.09 -0.14 -8.62
CA ALA A 41 -9.67 -0.63 -9.93
C ALA A 41 -10.84 -1.15 -10.77
N ARG A 42 -11.78 -1.85 -10.14
CA ARG A 42 -13.03 -2.27 -10.80
C ARG A 42 -13.89 -1.08 -11.22
N ALA A 43 -13.98 -0.05 -10.38
CA ALA A 43 -14.68 1.20 -10.71
C ALA A 43 -14.01 1.95 -11.88
N LEU A 44 -12.68 2.01 -11.93
CA LEU A 44 -11.93 2.60 -13.04
C LEU A 44 -12.16 1.84 -14.34
N ALA A 45 -12.08 0.51 -14.33
CA ALA A 45 -12.34 -0.31 -15.52
C ALA A 45 -13.78 -0.11 -16.05
N LYS A 46 -14.77 -0.01 -15.13
CA LYS A 46 -16.16 0.32 -15.46
C LYS A 46 -16.29 1.71 -16.12
N ALA A 47 -15.59 2.71 -15.58
CA ALA A 47 -15.58 4.07 -16.13
C ALA A 47 -14.96 4.13 -17.54
N LEU A 48 -13.94 3.31 -17.79
CA LEU A 48 -13.32 3.13 -19.12
C LEU A 48 -14.19 2.29 -20.08
N GLY A 49 -15.23 1.61 -19.60
CA GLY A 49 -16.05 0.70 -20.42
C GLY A 49 -15.32 -0.57 -20.87
N VAL A 50 -14.33 -1.02 -20.07
CA VAL A 50 -13.49 -2.18 -20.39
C VAL A 50 -13.55 -3.25 -19.29
N SER A 51 -13.11 -4.46 -19.58
CA SER A 51 -12.87 -5.49 -18.56
C SER A 51 -11.60 -5.22 -17.76
N ILE A 52 -11.43 -5.91 -16.64
CA ILE A 52 -10.24 -5.81 -15.79
C ILE A 52 -9.47 -7.13 -15.78
N ALA A 53 -8.14 -7.04 -15.77
CA ALA A 53 -7.24 -8.15 -15.53
C ALA A 53 -6.23 -7.76 -14.46
N PHE A 54 -6.16 -8.51 -13.37
CA PHE A 54 -5.13 -8.30 -12.35
C PHE A 54 -3.85 -9.02 -12.73
N ALA A 55 -2.74 -8.28 -12.76
CA ALA A 55 -1.39 -8.79 -12.97
C ALA A 55 -0.68 -8.90 -11.61
N PRO A 56 -0.41 -10.13 -11.11
CA PRO A 56 0.30 -10.29 -9.86
C PRO A 56 1.72 -9.76 -9.96
N THR A 57 2.15 -9.02 -8.96
CA THR A 57 3.51 -8.49 -8.86
C THR A 57 3.99 -8.51 -7.40
N THR A 58 5.23 -8.06 -7.16
CA THR A 58 5.81 -7.90 -5.83
C THR A 58 6.24 -6.46 -5.61
N TRP A 59 6.49 -6.06 -4.38
CA TRP A 59 6.98 -4.69 -4.10
C TRP A 59 8.32 -4.40 -4.78
N SER A 60 9.21 -5.37 -4.88
CA SER A 60 10.49 -5.26 -5.60
C SER A 60 10.32 -5.29 -7.12
N GLY A 61 9.35 -6.04 -7.64
CA GLY A 61 9.09 -6.19 -9.08
C GLY A 61 8.20 -5.09 -9.68
N LEU A 62 7.54 -4.27 -8.82
CA LEU A 62 6.54 -3.31 -9.25
C LEU A 62 7.05 -2.30 -10.29
N ALA A 63 8.28 -1.79 -10.11
CA ALA A 63 8.89 -0.82 -11.02
C ALA A 63 9.26 -1.45 -12.36
N GLN A 64 9.79 -2.65 -12.33
CA GLN A 64 10.15 -3.40 -13.53
C GLN A 64 8.89 -3.75 -14.33
N GLY A 65 7.87 -4.33 -13.70
CA GLY A 65 6.64 -4.70 -14.39
C GLY A 65 5.92 -3.51 -15.05
N LEU A 66 5.95 -2.31 -14.43
CA LEU A 66 5.42 -1.11 -15.06
C LEU A 66 6.26 -0.70 -16.29
N ALA A 67 7.60 -0.71 -16.16
CA ALA A 67 8.51 -0.33 -17.24
C ALA A 67 8.44 -1.30 -18.43
N GLU A 68 8.25 -2.58 -18.18
CA GLU A 68 8.12 -3.63 -19.21
C GLU A 68 6.70 -3.72 -19.81
N GLY A 69 5.73 -2.99 -19.20
CA GLY A 69 4.36 -2.96 -19.67
C GLY A 69 3.56 -4.23 -19.34
N ASP A 70 3.91 -4.94 -18.27
CA ASP A 70 3.14 -6.08 -17.78
C ASP A 70 1.73 -5.65 -17.35
N PHE A 71 1.59 -4.42 -16.88
CA PHE A 71 0.33 -3.80 -16.53
C PHE A 71 0.32 -2.30 -16.90
N ASP A 72 -0.86 -1.72 -16.99
CA ASP A 72 -1.08 -0.33 -17.39
C ASP A 72 -0.99 0.63 -16.20
N ILE A 73 -1.44 0.16 -15.04
CA ILE A 73 -1.55 0.92 -13.80
C ILE A 73 -1.35 -0.02 -12.60
N ALA A 74 -0.62 0.45 -11.60
CA ALA A 74 -0.47 -0.24 -10.32
C ALA A 74 -1.45 0.35 -9.28
N MET A 75 -2.26 -0.51 -8.66
CA MET A 75 -3.26 -0.15 -7.64
C MET A 75 -3.17 -1.17 -6.49
N GLY A 76 -2.95 -0.70 -5.27
CA GLY A 76 -2.77 -1.56 -4.10
C GLY A 76 -1.96 -0.87 -2.99
N GLY A 77 -2.29 0.38 -2.64
CA GLY A 77 -1.61 1.15 -1.60
C GLY A 77 -0.23 1.65 -2.01
N VAL A 78 -0.04 2.01 -3.28
CA VAL A 78 1.26 2.44 -3.80
C VAL A 78 1.62 3.83 -3.26
N SER A 79 2.74 3.90 -2.52
CA SER A 79 3.27 5.18 -2.03
C SER A 79 3.94 5.97 -3.14
N VAL A 80 3.67 7.27 -3.19
CA VAL A 80 4.34 8.22 -4.09
C VAL A 80 5.80 8.36 -3.65
N THR A 81 6.72 8.18 -4.60
CA THR A 81 8.14 8.48 -4.42
C THR A 81 8.71 9.10 -5.70
N LEU A 82 9.74 9.96 -5.56
CA LEU A 82 10.39 10.57 -6.74
C LEU A 82 11.07 9.53 -7.62
N ASP A 83 11.58 8.43 -7.06
CA ASP A 83 12.19 7.36 -7.87
C ASP A 83 11.15 6.64 -8.74
N ARG A 84 9.96 6.36 -8.20
CA ARG A 84 8.84 5.83 -8.98
C ARG A 84 8.34 6.86 -10.01
N GLN A 85 8.31 8.15 -9.66
CA GLN A 85 7.90 9.22 -10.59
C GLN A 85 8.82 9.35 -11.82
N LYS A 86 10.07 8.95 -11.74
CA LYS A 86 11.00 8.89 -12.89
C LYS A 86 10.63 7.81 -13.91
N ILE A 87 9.91 6.77 -13.46
CA ILE A 87 9.57 5.59 -14.28
C ILE A 87 8.15 5.70 -14.86
N GLY A 88 7.22 6.25 -14.08
CA GLY A 88 5.81 6.34 -14.47
C GLY A 88 5.13 7.54 -13.82
N PHE A 89 3.90 7.82 -14.22
CA PHE A 89 3.11 8.92 -13.66
C PHE A 89 2.27 8.45 -12.50
N PHE A 90 2.12 9.30 -11.49
CA PHE A 90 1.13 9.14 -10.45
C PHE A 90 -0.16 9.90 -10.77
N SER A 91 -1.30 9.36 -10.38
CA SER A 91 -2.54 10.13 -10.27
C SER A 91 -2.43 11.23 -9.22
N ALA A 92 -3.43 12.10 -9.13
CA ALA A 92 -3.64 12.91 -7.94
C ALA A 92 -3.67 11.98 -6.70
N PRO A 93 -3.02 12.35 -5.58
CA PRO A 93 -3.03 11.55 -4.36
C PRO A 93 -4.46 11.39 -3.81
N TYR A 94 -4.77 10.19 -3.33
CA TYR A 94 -6.08 9.93 -2.76
C TYR A 94 -6.07 9.77 -1.24
N LEU A 95 -4.90 9.49 -0.65
CA LEU A 95 -4.75 9.32 0.79
C LEU A 95 -3.42 9.91 1.26
N ARG A 96 -3.49 10.74 2.31
CA ARG A 96 -2.30 11.15 3.07
C ARG A 96 -1.97 10.08 4.10
N ASP A 97 -0.69 9.77 4.22
CA ASP A 97 -0.17 8.71 5.07
C ASP A 97 1.21 9.08 5.63
N GLY A 98 1.89 8.12 6.24
CA GLY A 98 3.26 8.25 6.77
C GLY A 98 3.60 7.08 7.66
N LYS A 99 4.87 6.88 7.95
CA LYS A 99 5.38 5.74 8.72
C LYS A 99 5.13 5.91 10.21
N THR A 100 4.45 4.93 10.82
CA THR A 100 4.23 4.84 12.27
C THR A 100 4.50 3.43 12.77
N PRO A 101 4.84 3.27 14.06
CA PRO A 101 5.01 1.94 14.63
C PRO A 101 3.67 1.28 14.93
N ILE A 102 3.65 -0.06 14.84
CA ILE A 102 2.64 -0.93 15.45
C ILE A 102 3.35 -2.01 16.25
N ALA A 103 2.90 -2.25 17.45
CA ALA A 103 3.47 -3.23 18.37
C ALA A 103 2.37 -3.91 19.19
N ARG A 104 2.74 -4.91 20.01
CA ARG A 104 1.81 -5.39 21.05
C ARG A 104 1.38 -4.24 21.95
N CYS A 105 0.11 -4.21 22.36
CA CYS A 105 -0.42 -3.15 23.22
C CYS A 105 0.34 -3.00 24.55
N SER A 106 0.87 -4.10 25.09
CA SER A 106 1.72 -4.09 26.27
C SER A 106 3.06 -3.36 26.10
N ASP A 107 3.47 -3.15 24.84
CA ASP A 107 4.77 -2.58 24.50
C ASP A 107 4.66 -1.18 23.86
N GLN A 108 3.43 -0.66 23.65
CA GLN A 108 3.20 0.59 22.92
C GLN A 108 3.98 1.79 23.48
N GLU A 109 4.15 1.89 24.79
CA GLU A 109 4.88 2.98 25.42
C GLU A 109 6.39 2.91 25.22
N LYS A 110 6.92 1.74 24.79
CA LYS A 110 8.36 1.55 24.56
C LYS A 110 8.84 2.13 23.22
N PHE A 111 7.94 2.27 22.23
CA PHE A 111 8.31 2.52 20.83
C PHE A 111 7.76 3.84 20.29
N GLN A 112 7.69 4.87 21.13
CA GLN A 112 7.12 6.18 20.79
C GLN A 112 8.01 7.04 19.87
N THR A 113 9.31 6.76 19.77
CA THR A 113 10.25 7.55 18.97
C THR A 113 11.24 6.66 18.24
N LEU A 114 11.79 7.14 17.11
CA LEU A 114 12.86 6.43 16.41
C LEU A 114 14.05 6.11 17.31
N THR A 115 14.44 7.03 18.19
CA THR A 115 15.52 6.80 19.16
C THR A 115 15.19 5.68 20.17
N ALA A 116 13.93 5.53 20.54
CA ALA A 116 13.51 4.46 21.42
C ALA A 116 13.47 3.11 20.70
N ILE A 117 13.22 3.11 19.40
CA ILE A 117 13.18 1.92 18.53
C ILE A 117 14.60 1.51 18.13
N ASP A 118 15.47 2.45 17.76
CA ASP A 118 16.83 2.17 17.26
C ASP A 118 17.79 1.82 18.39
N ARG A 119 17.60 0.64 18.97
CA ARG A 119 18.41 0.12 20.08
C ARG A 119 18.83 -1.31 19.80
N PRO A 120 20.02 -1.74 20.25
CA PRO A 120 20.43 -3.13 20.17
C PRO A 120 19.40 -4.08 20.80
N GLY A 121 19.08 -5.16 20.09
CA GLY A 121 18.14 -6.19 20.54
C GLY A 121 16.66 -5.88 20.28
N VAL A 122 16.30 -4.68 19.80
CA VAL A 122 14.95 -4.39 19.31
C VAL A 122 14.80 -4.97 17.90
N LYS A 123 13.82 -5.86 17.72
CA LYS A 123 13.53 -6.52 16.45
C LYS A 123 12.43 -5.80 15.70
N VAL A 124 12.78 -5.13 14.62
CA VAL A 124 11.86 -4.42 13.70
C VAL A 124 11.60 -5.32 12.50
N ILE A 125 10.36 -5.76 12.32
CA ILE A 125 9.99 -6.63 11.19
C ILE A 125 9.50 -5.78 10.01
N ALA A 126 9.91 -6.16 8.79
CA ALA A 126 9.49 -5.49 7.56
C ALA A 126 9.26 -6.50 6.43
N ASN A 127 8.34 -6.18 5.51
CA ASN A 127 8.20 -6.88 4.25
C ASN A 127 9.28 -6.46 3.25
N PRO A 128 9.76 -7.36 2.36
CA PRO A 128 10.86 -7.07 1.46
C PRO A 128 10.47 -6.11 0.31
N GLY A 129 11.42 -5.27 -0.09
CA GLY A 129 11.40 -4.49 -1.34
C GLY A 129 10.47 -3.27 -1.36
N GLY A 130 9.70 -3.03 -0.29
CA GLY A 130 8.77 -1.92 -0.16
C GLY A 130 9.38 -0.65 0.44
N THR A 131 8.52 0.34 0.70
CA THR A 131 8.92 1.59 1.38
C THR A 131 9.17 1.38 2.87
N ASN A 132 8.61 0.33 3.49
CA ASN A 132 8.82 0.00 4.90
C ASN A 132 10.27 -0.40 5.13
N GLU A 133 10.77 -1.43 4.43
CA GLU A 133 12.16 -1.87 4.53
C GLU A 133 13.14 -0.73 4.23
N ARG A 134 12.86 0.09 3.21
CA ARG A 134 13.72 1.25 2.88
C ARG A 134 13.74 2.28 3.99
N PHE A 135 12.60 2.56 4.61
CA PHE A 135 12.52 3.47 5.76
C PHE A 135 13.34 2.94 6.93
N ASP A 136 13.15 1.67 7.29
CA ASP A 136 13.86 1.05 8.41
C ASP A 136 15.38 1.09 8.21
N ARG A 137 15.87 0.67 7.04
CA ARG A 137 17.30 0.71 6.72
C ARG A 137 17.90 2.11 6.67
N ALA A 138 17.10 3.12 6.33
CA ALA A 138 17.56 4.52 6.31
C ALA A 138 17.55 5.17 7.69
N ARG A 139 16.76 4.68 8.64
CA ARG A 139 16.52 5.36 9.92
C ARG A 139 17.00 4.59 11.13
N LEU A 140 17.22 3.28 11.01
CA LEU A 140 17.61 2.40 12.11
C LEU A 140 18.99 1.83 11.83
N HIS A 141 19.88 1.98 12.80
CA HIS A 141 21.30 1.59 12.67
C HIS A 141 21.74 0.61 13.76
N ALA A 142 20.99 0.53 14.86
CA ALA A 142 21.28 -0.32 16.02
C ALA A 142 20.25 -1.42 16.24
N ALA A 143 19.01 -1.22 15.77
CA ALA A 143 17.96 -2.23 15.86
C ALA A 143 18.17 -3.36 14.84
N ASP A 144 17.65 -4.54 15.16
CA ASP A 144 17.70 -5.72 14.30
C ASP A 144 16.54 -5.68 13.30
N ILE A 145 16.81 -5.41 12.01
CA ILE A 145 15.81 -5.43 10.96
C ILE A 145 15.59 -6.87 10.49
N VAL A 146 14.39 -7.40 10.73
CA VAL A 146 13.98 -8.76 10.36
C VAL A 146 13.11 -8.69 9.10
N VAL A 147 13.63 -9.12 7.96
CA VAL A 147 12.85 -9.18 6.71
C VAL A 147 12.00 -10.45 6.69
N TYR A 148 10.67 -10.27 6.56
CA TYR A 148 9.71 -11.36 6.53
C TYR A 148 8.91 -11.36 5.22
N PRO A 149 8.93 -12.47 4.45
CA PRO A 149 8.46 -12.45 3.06
C PRO A 149 6.93 -12.46 2.90
N ASP A 150 6.17 -12.89 3.89
CA ASP A 150 4.70 -12.97 3.80
C ASP A 150 4.03 -11.81 4.56
N ASN A 151 3.71 -10.74 3.83
CA ASN A 151 3.11 -9.55 4.42
C ASN A 151 1.68 -9.77 4.95
N LEU A 152 0.99 -10.83 4.51
CA LEU A 152 -0.34 -11.18 5.03
C LEU A 152 -0.31 -11.75 6.45
N THR A 153 0.80 -12.41 6.82
CA THR A 153 0.99 -13.05 8.13
C THR A 153 2.03 -12.35 9.01
N ILE A 154 2.57 -11.21 8.56
CA ILE A 154 3.62 -10.47 9.28
C ILE A 154 3.13 -9.98 10.66
N PHE A 155 1.85 -9.63 10.79
CA PHE A 155 1.27 -9.17 12.05
C PHE A 155 1.08 -10.30 13.07
N ASP A 156 0.96 -11.54 12.61
CA ASP A 156 0.98 -12.73 13.50
C ASP A 156 2.36 -12.91 14.15
N GLN A 157 3.44 -12.49 13.47
CA GLN A 157 4.78 -12.51 14.06
C GLN A 157 4.89 -11.51 15.21
N LEU A 158 4.27 -10.32 15.08
CA LEU A 158 4.20 -9.33 16.16
C LEU A 158 3.36 -9.84 17.32
N ALA A 159 2.16 -10.33 17.05
CA ALA A 159 1.24 -10.83 18.06
C ALA A 159 1.85 -11.98 18.86
N SER A 160 2.62 -12.86 18.21
CA SER A 160 3.30 -13.99 18.85
C SER A 160 4.63 -13.65 19.54
N GLY A 161 5.08 -12.39 19.47
CA GLY A 161 6.34 -11.93 20.08
C GLY A 161 7.61 -12.34 19.36
N ARG A 162 7.54 -12.78 18.09
CA ARG A 162 8.73 -13.10 17.28
C ARG A 162 9.46 -11.87 16.79
N ALA A 163 8.78 -10.75 16.71
CA ALA A 163 9.35 -9.41 16.53
C ALA A 163 8.71 -8.45 17.55
N ASP A 164 9.32 -7.29 17.76
CA ASP A 164 8.87 -6.32 18.74
C ASP A 164 7.87 -5.33 18.15
N LEU A 165 8.17 -4.83 16.95
CA LEU A 165 7.33 -3.88 16.23
C LEU A 165 7.53 -3.99 14.71
N MET A 166 6.62 -3.37 13.98
CA MET A 166 6.76 -3.01 12.57
C MET A 166 6.58 -1.50 12.41
N ILE A 167 7.37 -0.87 11.55
CA ILE A 167 7.12 0.50 11.11
C ILE A 167 6.51 0.43 9.73
N THR A 168 5.25 0.84 9.64
CA THR A 168 4.50 0.83 8.38
C THR A 168 3.59 2.05 8.28
N ASP A 169 2.78 2.12 7.23
CA ASP A 169 1.91 3.27 7.00
C ASP A 169 0.81 3.38 8.07
N ALA A 170 0.48 4.60 8.48
CA ALA A 170 -0.52 4.88 9.52
C ALA A 170 -1.89 4.27 9.19
N SER A 171 -2.27 4.25 7.91
CA SER A 171 -3.49 3.59 7.44
C SER A 171 -3.49 2.09 7.75
N GLU A 172 -2.37 1.41 7.53
CA GLU A 172 -2.22 -0.02 7.83
C GLU A 172 -2.18 -0.28 9.33
N THR A 173 -1.43 0.53 10.10
CA THR A 173 -1.37 0.34 11.57
C THR A 173 -2.74 0.47 12.22
N ARG A 174 -3.57 1.43 11.78
CA ARG A 174 -4.96 1.57 12.25
C ARG A 174 -5.81 0.37 11.88
N PHE A 175 -5.69 -0.11 10.66
CA PHE A 175 -6.44 -1.27 10.18
C PHE A 175 -6.06 -2.53 10.95
N GLN A 176 -4.77 -2.79 11.13
CA GLN A 176 -4.28 -3.97 11.84
C GLN A 176 -4.61 -3.94 13.34
N ALA A 177 -4.58 -2.77 13.97
CA ALA A 177 -5.04 -2.62 15.36
C ALA A 177 -6.53 -2.97 15.52
N LYS A 178 -7.38 -2.68 14.51
CA LYS A 178 -8.78 -3.11 14.51
C LYS A 178 -8.95 -4.62 14.30
N LEU A 179 -8.11 -5.23 13.49
CA LEU A 179 -8.15 -6.69 13.28
C LEU A 179 -7.64 -7.47 14.50
N HIS A 180 -6.80 -6.85 15.33
CA HIS A 180 -6.18 -7.49 16.50
C HIS A 180 -6.48 -6.70 17.79
N PRO A 181 -7.77 -6.53 18.17
CA PRO A 181 -8.17 -5.67 19.26
C PRO A 181 -7.57 -6.15 20.60
N GLY A 182 -6.93 -5.22 21.32
CA GLY A 182 -6.27 -5.49 22.59
C GLY A 182 -4.96 -6.28 22.47
N VAL A 183 -4.55 -6.72 21.27
CA VAL A 183 -3.30 -7.45 21.02
C VAL A 183 -2.28 -6.53 20.35
N LEU A 184 -2.63 -5.88 19.23
CA LEU A 184 -1.78 -4.93 18.53
C LEU A 184 -2.34 -3.53 18.64
N CYS A 185 -1.46 -2.56 18.90
CA CYS A 185 -1.78 -1.15 19.04
C CYS A 185 -0.96 -0.31 18.04
N ALA A 186 -1.66 0.51 17.27
CA ALA A 186 -1.03 1.55 16.46
C ALA A 186 -0.46 2.63 17.38
N ILE A 187 0.79 3.02 17.16
CA ILE A 187 1.50 3.99 17.98
C ILE A 187 1.52 5.33 17.24
N HIS A 188 0.97 6.37 17.83
CA HIS A 188 0.80 7.75 17.32
C HIS A 188 0.50 7.87 15.80
N PRO A 189 -0.53 7.15 15.27
CA PRO A 189 -0.81 7.14 13.84
C PRO A 189 -1.29 8.49 13.27
N ASP A 190 -1.61 9.47 14.13
CA ASP A 190 -1.94 10.84 13.75
C ASP A 190 -0.69 11.74 13.63
N GLN A 191 0.46 11.25 14.08
CA GLN A 191 1.75 11.95 14.05
C GLN A 191 2.84 11.02 13.52
N PRO A 192 2.79 10.64 12.23
CA PRO A 192 3.77 9.72 11.65
C PRO A 192 5.18 10.33 11.64
N PHE A 193 6.19 9.47 11.58
CA PHE A 193 7.61 9.87 11.54
C PHE A 193 8.00 10.61 10.26
N ASP A 194 7.23 10.42 9.19
CA ASP A 194 7.43 11.07 7.91
C ASP A 194 6.09 11.42 7.25
N PHE A 195 6.19 12.03 6.08
CA PHE A 195 5.05 12.28 5.21
C PHE A 195 5.10 11.33 4.03
N ALA A 196 3.96 10.71 3.71
CA ALA A 196 3.74 9.92 2.51
C ALA A 196 2.35 10.17 1.93
N GLU A 197 2.17 9.81 0.67
CA GLU A 197 0.89 9.83 -0.02
C GLU A 197 0.69 8.52 -0.78
N LYS A 198 -0.58 8.12 -0.93
CA LYS A 198 -0.97 7.02 -1.80
C LYS A 198 -1.59 7.57 -3.07
N ALA A 199 -1.17 7.02 -4.21
CA ALA A 199 -1.71 7.36 -5.53
C ALA A 199 -1.62 6.14 -6.45
N TYR A 200 -2.35 6.16 -7.55
CA TYR A 200 -2.27 5.13 -8.59
C TYR A 200 -1.09 5.43 -9.50
N TRP A 201 -0.26 4.41 -9.73
CA TRP A 201 0.98 4.56 -10.47
C TRP A 201 0.86 3.88 -11.83
N MET A 202 1.03 4.63 -12.91
CA MET A 202 0.72 4.18 -14.26
C MET A 202 1.89 4.43 -15.23
N VAL A 203 1.87 3.75 -16.35
CA VAL A 203 2.79 4.02 -17.45
C VAL A 203 2.78 5.51 -17.80
N PRO A 204 3.90 6.09 -18.33
CA PRO A 204 4.01 7.53 -18.56
C PRO A 204 3.20 7.98 -19.80
N ASP A 205 1.87 7.97 -19.66
CA ASP A 205 0.91 8.43 -20.68
C ASP A 205 0.07 9.59 -20.12
N PRO A 206 0.23 10.83 -20.65
CA PRO A 206 -0.51 11.99 -20.16
C PRO A 206 -2.02 11.86 -20.29
N ALA A 207 -2.52 11.18 -21.34
CA ALA A 207 -3.95 11.02 -21.56
C ALA A 207 -4.56 10.07 -20.54
N LEU A 208 -3.89 8.95 -20.24
CA LEU A 208 -4.30 8.02 -19.21
C LEU A 208 -4.29 8.70 -17.83
N LYS A 209 -3.22 9.44 -17.51
CA LYS A 209 -3.16 10.22 -16.26
C LYS A 209 -4.30 11.22 -16.14
N ALA A 210 -4.56 12.00 -17.17
CA ALA A 210 -5.64 13.00 -17.15
C ALA A 210 -7.01 12.33 -16.96
N PHE A 211 -7.25 11.18 -17.60
CA PHE A 211 -8.47 10.41 -17.39
C PHE A 211 -8.60 9.91 -15.95
N VAL A 212 -7.55 9.30 -15.41
CA VAL A 212 -7.55 8.76 -14.04
C VAL A 212 -7.74 9.88 -13.01
N ASP A 213 -7.10 11.04 -13.19
CA ASP A 213 -7.26 12.18 -12.29
C ASP A 213 -8.70 12.72 -12.33
N GLN A 214 -9.28 12.87 -13.51
CA GLN A 214 -10.67 13.35 -13.66
C GLN A 214 -11.67 12.32 -13.10
N TRP A 215 -11.46 11.02 -13.37
CA TRP A 215 -12.29 9.96 -12.80
C TRP A 215 -12.22 9.97 -11.27
N LEU A 216 -11.02 10.07 -10.69
CA LEU A 216 -10.85 10.10 -9.24
C LEU A 216 -11.51 11.32 -8.59
N HIS A 217 -11.44 12.48 -9.27
CA HIS A 217 -12.14 13.68 -8.84
C HIS A 217 -13.65 13.45 -8.81
N LEU A 218 -14.25 12.93 -9.88
CA LEU A 218 -15.68 12.65 -9.95
C LEU A 218 -16.10 11.63 -8.88
N MET A 219 -15.35 10.54 -8.68
CA MET A 219 -15.61 9.55 -7.63
C MET A 219 -15.68 10.18 -6.23
N LYS A 220 -14.84 11.22 -5.97
CA LYS A 220 -14.85 11.96 -4.70
C LYS A 220 -16.07 12.87 -4.59
N GLU A 221 -16.39 13.62 -5.64
CA GLU A 221 -17.51 14.56 -5.64
C GLU A 221 -18.87 13.83 -5.57
N ASP A 222 -19.00 12.67 -6.21
CA ASP A 222 -20.22 11.84 -6.20
C ASP A 222 -20.37 11.02 -4.91
N GLY A 223 -19.36 11.02 -4.02
CA GLY A 223 -19.35 10.28 -2.76
C GLY A 223 -19.07 8.77 -2.88
N GLU A 224 -18.85 8.24 -4.09
CA GLU A 224 -18.52 6.83 -4.31
C GLU A 224 -17.18 6.45 -3.68
N PHE A 225 -16.19 7.37 -3.76
CA PHE A 225 -14.90 7.20 -3.09
C PHE A 225 -15.08 7.05 -1.58
N ASP A 226 -15.86 7.93 -0.95
CA ASP A 226 -16.08 7.92 0.50
C ASP A 226 -16.83 6.67 0.95
N ALA A 227 -17.77 6.19 0.15
CA ALA A 227 -18.49 4.94 0.42
C ALA A 227 -17.54 3.73 0.40
N LEU A 228 -16.67 3.62 -0.61
CA LEU A 228 -15.66 2.57 -0.68
C LEU A 228 -14.60 2.70 0.43
N PHE A 229 -14.17 3.93 0.71
CA PHE A 229 -13.23 4.19 1.80
C PHE A 229 -13.82 3.76 3.16
N ALA A 230 -15.07 4.10 3.43
CA ALA A 230 -15.76 3.71 4.66
C ALA A 230 -15.90 2.18 4.78
N LYS A 231 -16.17 1.48 3.67
CA LYS A 231 -16.25 0.01 3.63
C LYS A 231 -14.97 -0.67 4.12
N TRP A 232 -13.80 -0.11 3.80
CA TRP A 232 -12.51 -0.77 4.04
C TRP A 232 -11.73 -0.21 5.24
N PHE A 233 -11.92 1.07 5.59
CA PHE A 233 -11.12 1.74 6.63
C PHE A 233 -11.90 2.06 7.90
N ARG A 234 -13.23 2.06 7.87
CA ARG A 234 -14.10 2.30 9.04
C ARG A 234 -14.74 1.02 9.54
#